data_f80014b7fb7bcd32277f3c0276ba2cba
#
_entry.id   f80014b7fb7bcd32277f3c0276ba2cba
#
_cell.length_a   1.000
_cell.length_b   1.000
_cell.length_c   1.000
_cell.angle_alpha   90.00
_cell.angle_beta   90.00
_cell.angle_gamma   90.00
#
_symmetry.space_group_name_H-M   'P 1'
#
loop_
_entity.id
_entity.type
_entity.pdbx_description
1 polymer ?
#
loop_
_entity_poly.entity_id
_entity_poly.type
_entity_poly.pdbx_seq_one_letter_code
_entity_poly.pdbx_strand_id
1 'polypeptide(L)'
;MEKDISDPLNIRLANPELKPSFNNNISATFNTYFTETSRSFNANLSYNNTMNSTTRIVTYDENTGGQTTQPTNVNGNWRINGSLTFSTPLSNKKFTVNTHTNTNYGNSVGFTVLNKESDAVKSNTTNLFLSERLKGSYRSDLIDFELSAEVRYRKSEHSIKKENRRETFDYTFGTEANLNLPWDIKISSNINCRLKRGYGGKNDTNRTLWNAQISKSFLKKKKATVRFHLYDILRENESSERSISENSITDRESSTSNVYFMAYIAYRFNTFGQKRKRQSVQN
;
A
#
# COMPACT_ATOMS: atom_id res chain seq x y z
N MET A 1 38.04 12.63 13.53
CA MET A 1 36.63 12.30 13.15
C MET A 1 36.32 13.08 11.87
N GLU A 2 35.92 12.42 10.87
CA GLU A 2 35.47 13.06 9.65
C GLU A 2 34.13 13.76 9.92
N LYS A 3 34.04 15.05 9.59
CA LYS A 3 32.93 15.94 9.90
C LYS A 3 32.48 16.60 8.62
N ASP A 4 31.24 16.38 8.23
CA ASP A 4 30.63 17.15 7.15
C ASP A 4 29.98 18.40 7.71
N ILE A 5 30.52 19.55 7.32
CA ILE A 5 30.10 20.89 7.74
C ILE A 5 29.63 21.76 6.57
N SER A 6 29.29 21.10 5.44
CA SER A 6 28.80 21.80 4.25
C SER A 6 27.53 22.60 4.52
N ASP A 7 26.73 22.15 5.49
CA ASP A 7 25.63 22.91 6.08
C ASP A 7 25.91 23.16 7.58
N PRO A 8 26.23 24.39 7.99
CA PRO A 8 26.56 24.71 9.37
C PRO A 8 25.43 24.45 10.38
N LEU A 9 24.17 24.41 9.91
CA LEU A 9 23.01 24.11 10.75
C LEU A 9 22.70 22.61 10.82
N ASN A 10 23.31 21.79 9.96
CA ASN A 10 23.09 20.35 9.88
C ASN A 10 24.41 19.57 9.80
N ILE A 11 25.13 19.56 10.90
CA ILE A 11 26.45 18.92 10.99
C ILE A 11 26.29 17.40 11.04
N ARG A 12 27.04 16.68 10.24
CA ARG A 12 27.10 15.22 10.26
C ARG A 12 28.46 14.75 10.76
N LEU A 13 28.42 13.92 11.80
CA LEU A 13 29.62 13.31 12.36
C LEU A 13 29.72 11.86 11.88
N ALA A 14 30.91 11.43 11.52
CA ALA A 14 31.20 10.02 11.30
C ALA A 14 31.34 9.29 12.66
N ASN A 15 31.02 8.01 12.67
CA ASN A 15 31.29 7.13 13.79
C ASN A 15 32.12 5.92 13.33
N PRO A 16 33.44 5.91 13.58
CA PRO A 16 34.34 4.83 13.18
C PRO A 16 34.09 3.54 13.96
N GLU A 17 33.36 3.59 15.08
CA GLU A 17 33.03 2.42 15.91
C GLU A 17 31.76 1.68 15.46
N LEU A 18 31.17 2.08 14.33
CA LEU A 18 29.99 1.42 13.80
C LEU A 18 30.29 -0.05 13.49
N LYS A 19 29.46 -0.91 14.06
CA LYS A 19 29.47 -2.36 13.81
C LYS A 19 28.59 -2.72 12.64
N PRO A 20 28.92 -3.74 11.85
CA PRO A 20 28.04 -4.27 10.83
C PRO A 20 26.69 -4.72 11.38
N SER A 21 25.63 -4.43 10.65
CA SER A 21 24.27 -4.89 10.97
C SER A 21 24.07 -6.32 10.47
N PHE A 22 23.39 -7.14 11.27
CA PHE A 22 23.00 -8.50 10.91
C PHE A 22 21.47 -8.57 10.85
N ASN A 23 20.95 -8.98 9.70
CA ASN A 23 19.53 -9.18 9.50
C ASN A 23 19.21 -10.67 9.47
N ASN A 24 18.42 -11.13 10.44
CA ASN A 24 17.94 -12.49 10.53
C ASN A 24 16.49 -12.54 10.09
N ASN A 25 16.18 -13.39 9.13
CA ASN A 25 14.83 -13.58 8.60
C ASN A 25 14.45 -15.06 8.69
N ILE A 26 13.29 -15.31 9.29
CA ILE A 26 12.64 -16.62 9.30
C ILE A 26 11.29 -16.45 8.66
N SER A 27 10.95 -17.29 7.68
CA SER A 27 9.66 -17.24 7.02
C SER A 27 9.06 -18.63 6.84
N ALA A 28 7.73 -18.71 6.95
CA ALA A 28 6.94 -19.88 6.68
C ALA A 28 5.84 -19.52 5.68
N THR A 29 5.64 -20.37 4.68
CA THR A 29 4.60 -20.21 3.67
C THR A 29 3.82 -21.51 3.56
N PHE A 30 2.50 -21.40 3.62
CA PHE A 30 1.59 -22.51 3.40
C PHE A 30 0.61 -22.16 2.29
N ASN A 31 0.55 -22.96 1.24
CA ASN A 31 -0.34 -22.80 0.12
C ASN A 31 -1.06 -24.10 -0.16
N THR A 32 -2.38 -24.04 -0.29
CA THR A 32 -3.18 -25.21 -0.68
C THR A 32 -4.33 -24.82 -1.59
N TYR A 33 -4.70 -25.77 -2.45
CA TYR A 33 -5.83 -25.66 -3.35
C TYR A 33 -6.65 -26.95 -3.31
N PHE A 34 -7.92 -26.83 -2.97
CA PHE A 34 -8.87 -27.92 -2.92
C PHE A 34 -9.58 -28.03 -4.27
N THR A 35 -9.17 -28.97 -5.11
CA THR A 35 -9.66 -29.12 -6.49
C THR A 35 -11.16 -29.37 -6.57
N GLU A 36 -11.70 -30.19 -5.69
CA GLU A 36 -13.14 -30.57 -5.68
C GLU A 36 -14.03 -29.35 -5.41
N THR A 37 -13.62 -28.48 -4.51
CA THR A 37 -14.39 -27.30 -4.09
C THR A 37 -13.90 -26.01 -4.73
N SER A 38 -12.79 -26.05 -5.49
CA SER A 38 -12.11 -24.89 -6.09
C SER A 38 -11.77 -23.81 -5.06
N ARG A 39 -11.47 -24.21 -3.82
CA ARG A 39 -11.07 -23.31 -2.74
C ARG A 39 -9.56 -23.17 -2.68
N SER A 40 -9.08 -21.98 -2.40
CA SER A 40 -7.66 -21.75 -2.15
C SER A 40 -7.44 -21.12 -0.79
N PHE A 41 -6.36 -21.53 -0.14
CA PHE A 41 -5.91 -20.96 1.12
C PHE A 41 -4.40 -20.71 1.03
N ASN A 42 -3.98 -19.48 1.32
CA ASN A 42 -2.58 -19.10 1.35
C ASN A 42 -2.30 -18.41 2.69
N ALA A 43 -1.22 -18.81 3.35
CA ALA A 43 -0.75 -18.21 4.58
C ALA A 43 0.75 -17.95 4.50
N ASN A 44 1.17 -16.76 4.88
CA ASN A 44 2.57 -16.39 4.99
C ASN A 44 2.81 -15.78 6.36
N LEU A 45 3.90 -16.15 6.99
CA LEU A 45 4.39 -15.58 8.23
C LEU A 45 5.88 -15.33 8.10
N SER A 46 6.35 -14.16 8.49
CA SER A 46 7.77 -13.85 8.54
C SER A 46 8.12 -13.11 9.82
N TYR A 47 9.27 -13.45 10.38
CA TYR A 47 9.90 -12.76 11.48
C TYR A 47 11.25 -12.23 11.04
N ASN A 48 11.47 -10.94 11.22
CA ASN A 48 12.73 -10.27 10.92
C ASN A 48 13.28 -9.66 12.19
N ASN A 49 14.56 -9.87 12.45
CA ASN A 49 15.29 -9.26 13.56
C ASN A 49 16.58 -8.65 13.03
N THR A 50 16.84 -7.39 13.37
CA THR A 50 18.09 -6.72 12.98
C THR A 50 18.94 -6.45 14.21
N MET A 51 20.08 -7.14 14.29
CA MET A 51 21.10 -6.91 15.31
C MET A 51 22.06 -5.82 14.84
N ASN A 52 22.54 -4.99 15.77
CA ASN A 52 23.42 -3.85 15.48
C ASN A 52 22.82 -2.91 14.39
N SER A 53 21.52 -2.72 14.39
CA SER A 53 20.86 -1.81 13.44
C SER A 53 21.44 -0.42 13.58
N THR A 54 21.72 0.26 12.46
CA THR A 54 22.21 1.62 12.49
C THR A 54 21.04 2.59 12.63
N THR A 55 21.12 3.46 13.61
CA THR A 55 20.22 4.60 13.83
C THR A 55 21.02 5.88 13.96
N ARG A 56 20.33 7.00 14.18
CA ARG A 56 20.96 8.32 14.32
C ARG A 56 20.66 8.92 15.68
N ILE A 57 21.69 9.48 16.31
CA ILE A 57 21.54 10.38 17.44
C ILE A 57 21.53 11.78 16.85
N VAL A 58 20.50 12.57 17.18
CA VAL A 58 20.39 13.97 16.79
C VAL A 58 20.47 14.79 18.06
N THR A 59 21.45 15.70 18.14
CA THR A 59 21.62 16.67 19.23
C THR A 59 21.42 18.08 18.67
N TYR A 60 20.77 18.94 19.45
CA TYR A 60 20.48 20.32 19.06
C TYR A 60 21.42 21.26 19.80
N ASP A 61 21.96 22.26 19.08
CA ASP A 61 22.72 23.35 19.65
C ASP A 61 21.76 24.53 19.84
N GLU A 62 21.58 24.94 21.09
CA GLU A 62 20.67 26.03 21.45
C GLU A 62 21.14 27.40 20.98
N ASN A 63 22.48 27.62 20.91
CA ASN A 63 23.05 28.92 20.57
C ASN A 63 22.91 29.20 19.07
N THR A 64 23.07 28.19 18.25
CA THR A 64 23.04 28.32 16.78
C THR A 64 21.73 27.90 16.16
N GLY A 65 20.88 27.13 16.89
CA GLY A 65 19.70 26.47 16.34
C GLY A 65 20.03 25.30 15.40
N GLY A 66 21.32 24.98 15.29
CA GLY A 66 21.80 23.87 14.46
C GLY A 66 21.60 22.52 15.10
N GLN A 67 21.72 21.47 14.30
CA GLN A 67 21.67 20.08 14.75
C GLN A 67 22.93 19.32 14.34
N THR A 68 23.37 18.44 15.23
CA THR A 68 24.45 17.49 14.97
C THR A 68 23.86 16.09 14.90
N THR A 69 24.16 15.38 13.84
CA THR A 69 23.69 14.00 13.62
C THR A 69 24.86 13.05 13.60
N GLN A 70 24.81 12.00 14.43
CA GLN A 70 25.81 10.94 14.48
C GLN A 70 25.15 9.56 14.36
N PRO A 71 25.61 8.69 13.45
CA PRO A 71 25.13 7.32 13.37
C PRO A 71 25.64 6.48 14.55
N THR A 72 24.81 5.58 15.05
CA THR A 72 25.16 4.61 16.12
C THR A 72 24.42 3.30 15.92
N ASN A 73 24.89 2.24 16.58
CA ASN A 73 24.22 0.95 16.55
C ASN A 73 23.24 0.79 17.70
N VAL A 74 22.12 0.14 17.41
CA VAL A 74 21.11 -0.24 18.40
C VAL A 74 20.67 -1.70 18.18
N ASN A 75 20.22 -2.32 19.27
CA ASN A 75 19.58 -3.63 19.24
C ASN A 75 18.16 -3.53 19.76
N GLY A 76 17.29 -4.43 19.26
CA GLY A 76 15.89 -4.50 19.63
C GLY A 76 14.94 -4.21 18.47
N ASN A 77 15.45 -4.04 17.25
CA ASN A 77 14.64 -3.90 16.04
C ASN A 77 14.15 -5.28 15.58
N TRP A 78 12.85 -5.46 15.55
CA TRP A 78 12.24 -6.69 15.05
C TRP A 78 10.87 -6.39 14.42
N ARG A 79 10.42 -7.30 13.53
CA ARG A 79 9.14 -7.20 12.85
C ARG A 79 8.58 -8.58 12.54
N ILE A 80 7.30 -8.76 12.80
CA ILE A 80 6.50 -9.89 12.39
C ILE A 80 5.54 -9.41 11.29
N ASN A 81 5.49 -10.12 10.17
CA ASN A 81 4.50 -9.90 9.12
C ASN A 81 3.73 -11.19 8.93
N GLY A 82 2.42 -11.06 8.82
CA GLY A 82 1.53 -12.17 8.53
C GLY A 82 0.56 -11.80 7.41
N SER A 83 0.23 -12.75 6.55
CA SER A 83 -0.87 -12.61 5.60
C SER A 83 -1.62 -13.91 5.43
N LEU A 84 -2.94 -13.81 5.36
CA LEU A 84 -3.85 -14.90 5.07
C LEU A 84 -4.72 -14.51 3.87
N THR A 85 -4.87 -15.41 2.93
CA THR A 85 -5.81 -15.24 1.82
C THR A 85 -6.64 -16.51 1.69
N PHE A 86 -7.94 -16.36 1.71
CA PHE A 86 -8.86 -17.44 1.46
C PHE A 86 -9.81 -17.06 0.33
N SER A 87 -10.00 -17.96 -0.64
CA SER A 87 -10.90 -17.79 -1.76
C SER A 87 -11.81 -19.00 -1.86
N THR A 88 -13.11 -18.76 -1.95
CA THR A 88 -14.12 -19.81 -2.10
C THR A 88 -15.19 -19.42 -3.12
N PRO A 89 -15.41 -20.20 -4.18
CA PRO A 89 -16.59 -20.07 -5.01
C PRO A 89 -17.81 -20.56 -4.24
N LEU A 90 -18.96 -19.93 -4.47
CA LEU A 90 -20.25 -20.40 -3.99
C LEU A 90 -20.86 -21.42 -4.99
N SER A 91 -22.01 -22.00 -4.63
CA SER A 91 -22.62 -23.17 -5.27
C SER A 91 -22.68 -23.15 -6.80
N ASN A 92 -22.84 -22.00 -7.43
CA ASN A 92 -22.95 -21.87 -8.88
C ASN A 92 -21.66 -21.42 -9.59
N LYS A 93 -20.52 -21.37 -8.88
CA LYS A 93 -19.20 -20.89 -9.36
C LYS A 93 -19.18 -19.48 -9.98
N LYS A 94 -20.35 -18.85 -10.15
CA LYS A 94 -20.45 -17.45 -10.63
C LYS A 94 -20.15 -16.46 -9.51
N PHE A 95 -20.41 -16.85 -8.27
CA PHE A 95 -20.09 -16.06 -7.08
C PHE A 95 -18.83 -16.59 -6.43
N THR A 96 -17.95 -15.68 -6.10
CA THR A 96 -16.70 -15.97 -5.35
C THR A 96 -16.58 -15.02 -4.19
N VAL A 97 -16.20 -15.54 -3.03
CA VAL A 97 -15.87 -14.73 -1.84
C VAL A 97 -14.39 -14.90 -1.57
N ASN A 98 -13.72 -13.77 -1.35
CA ASN A 98 -12.31 -13.72 -1.00
C ASN A 98 -12.16 -12.93 0.29
N THR A 99 -11.33 -13.44 1.20
CA THR A 99 -10.85 -12.69 2.37
C THR A 99 -9.36 -12.52 2.28
N HIS A 100 -8.87 -11.39 2.75
CA HIS A 100 -7.45 -11.10 2.78
C HIS A 100 -7.10 -10.34 4.05
N THR A 101 -6.42 -11.04 4.95
CA THR A 101 -5.93 -10.50 6.22
C THR A 101 -4.45 -10.16 6.08
N ASN A 102 -4.05 -8.97 6.53
CA ASN A 102 -2.64 -8.61 6.70
C ASN A 102 -2.39 -8.13 8.10
N THR A 103 -1.25 -8.51 8.66
CA THR A 103 -0.76 -7.98 9.93
C THR A 103 0.70 -7.64 9.84
N ASN A 104 1.08 -6.56 10.50
CA ASN A 104 2.45 -6.19 10.73
C ASN A 104 2.57 -5.71 12.17
N TYR A 105 3.46 -6.32 12.93
CA TYR A 105 3.76 -5.92 14.29
C TYR A 105 5.26 -5.84 14.47
N GLY A 106 5.76 -4.71 14.97
CA GLY A 106 7.19 -4.54 15.09
C GLY A 106 7.58 -3.48 16.09
N ASN A 107 8.83 -3.55 16.50
CA ASN A 107 9.50 -2.60 17.37
C ASN A 107 10.70 -2.00 16.65
N SER A 108 10.77 -0.68 16.64
CA SER A 108 11.91 0.10 16.16
C SER A 108 12.56 0.80 17.33
N VAL A 109 13.87 0.75 17.40
CA VAL A 109 14.67 1.38 18.46
C VAL A 109 15.43 2.56 17.87
N GLY A 110 15.35 3.68 18.54
CA GLY A 110 16.02 4.90 18.14
C GLY A 110 16.47 5.73 19.35
N PHE A 111 16.80 6.97 19.12
CA PHE A 111 17.12 7.95 20.16
C PHE A 111 16.20 9.15 20.04
N THR A 112 15.73 9.63 21.17
CA THR A 112 14.85 10.80 21.27
C THR A 112 15.44 11.80 22.23
N VAL A 113 15.45 13.07 21.85
CA VAL A 113 15.81 14.18 22.73
C VAL A 113 14.51 14.67 23.38
N LEU A 114 14.51 14.72 24.71
CA LEU A 114 13.34 15.16 25.49
C LEU A 114 13.21 16.67 25.50
N ASN A 115 14.31 17.35 25.80
CA ASN A 115 14.44 18.80 25.79
C ASN A 115 15.67 19.16 24.98
N LYS A 116 15.75 20.38 24.49
CA LYS A 116 16.89 20.84 23.69
C LYS A 116 18.24 20.73 24.44
N GLU A 117 18.23 20.82 25.78
CA GLU A 117 19.40 20.72 26.65
C GLU A 117 19.72 19.28 27.11
N SER A 118 18.90 18.30 26.77
CA SER A 118 19.06 16.94 27.28
C SER A 118 19.79 16.03 26.29
N ASP A 119 20.56 15.11 26.86
CA ASP A 119 21.15 14.01 26.08
C ASP A 119 20.09 13.18 25.40
N ALA A 120 20.44 12.58 24.26
CA ALA A 120 19.58 11.67 23.54
C ALA A 120 19.35 10.38 24.31
N VAL A 121 18.09 10.10 24.62
CA VAL A 121 17.67 8.91 25.38
C VAL A 121 17.20 7.84 24.41
N LYS A 122 17.59 6.59 24.65
CA LYS A 122 17.12 5.44 23.86
C LYS A 122 15.61 5.28 24.00
N SER A 123 14.93 5.17 22.87
CA SER A 123 13.47 5.05 22.77
C SER A 123 13.05 3.89 21.88
N ASN A 124 11.88 3.37 22.14
CA ASN A 124 11.24 2.33 21.34
C ASN A 124 9.95 2.88 20.72
N THR A 125 9.70 2.52 19.47
CA THR A 125 8.42 2.76 18.80
C THR A 125 7.84 1.43 18.37
N THR A 126 6.70 1.08 18.96
CA THR A 126 5.97 -0.13 18.61
C THR A 126 4.85 0.23 17.64
N ASN A 127 4.81 -0.49 16.52
CA ASN A 127 3.81 -0.30 15.47
C ASN A 127 3.03 -1.58 15.26
N LEU A 128 1.70 -1.48 15.31
CA LEU A 128 0.77 -2.54 14.94
C LEU A 128 -0.06 -2.08 13.74
N PHE A 129 -0.10 -2.90 12.73
CA PHE A 129 -0.98 -2.76 11.58
C PHE A 129 -1.78 -4.05 11.40
N LEU A 130 -3.10 -3.90 11.31
CA LEU A 130 -4.03 -4.97 10.97
C LEU A 130 -4.91 -4.50 9.83
N SER A 131 -5.11 -5.33 8.82
CA SER A 131 -6.12 -5.09 7.80
C SER A 131 -6.87 -6.36 7.47
N GLU A 132 -8.17 -6.22 7.30
CA GLU A 132 -9.05 -7.26 6.80
C GLU A 132 -9.82 -6.72 5.60
N ARG A 133 -9.76 -7.46 4.49
CA ARG A 133 -10.53 -7.17 3.28
C ARG A 133 -11.43 -8.34 2.95
N LEU A 134 -12.71 -8.07 2.83
CA LEU A 134 -13.71 -8.97 2.30
C LEU A 134 -14.12 -8.51 0.90
N LYS A 135 -14.19 -9.44 -0.04
CA LYS A 135 -14.53 -9.19 -1.42
C LYS A 135 -15.50 -10.26 -1.93
N GLY A 136 -16.66 -9.83 -2.41
CA GLY A 136 -17.62 -10.65 -3.11
C GLY A 136 -17.63 -10.31 -4.60
N SER A 137 -17.54 -11.28 -5.48
CA SER A 137 -17.61 -11.07 -6.93
C SER A 137 -18.62 -11.99 -7.59
N TYR A 138 -19.37 -11.43 -8.52
CA TYR A 138 -20.25 -12.17 -9.43
C TYR A 138 -19.76 -12.00 -10.85
N ARG A 139 -19.63 -13.10 -11.59
CA ARG A 139 -19.16 -13.10 -12.98
C ARG A 139 -20.11 -13.88 -13.87
N SER A 140 -20.49 -13.22 -14.96
CA SER A 140 -21.23 -13.80 -16.08
C SER A 140 -20.77 -13.19 -17.40
N ASP A 141 -21.28 -13.67 -18.52
CA ASP A 141 -20.92 -13.13 -19.84
C ASP A 141 -21.38 -11.68 -20.02
N LEU A 142 -22.48 -11.31 -19.36
CA LEU A 142 -23.05 -9.96 -19.46
C LEU A 142 -22.54 -9.01 -18.39
N ILE A 143 -22.37 -9.49 -17.17
CA ILE A 143 -22.08 -8.64 -16.01
C ILE A 143 -20.94 -9.27 -15.19
N ASP A 144 -19.91 -8.44 -14.91
CA ASP A 144 -18.97 -8.67 -13.82
C ASP A 144 -19.25 -7.62 -12.75
N PHE A 145 -19.55 -8.07 -11.54
CA PHE A 145 -19.87 -7.22 -10.40
C PHE A 145 -19.01 -7.60 -9.20
N GLU A 146 -18.49 -6.60 -8.51
CA GLU A 146 -17.65 -6.76 -7.34
C GLU A 146 -18.04 -5.80 -6.23
N LEU A 147 -18.15 -6.32 -5.01
CA LEU A 147 -18.26 -5.55 -3.78
C LEU A 147 -17.06 -5.86 -2.90
N SER A 148 -16.49 -4.84 -2.30
CA SER A 148 -15.40 -4.99 -1.34
C SER A 148 -15.59 -4.10 -0.12
N ALA A 149 -15.17 -4.61 1.02
CA ALA A 149 -15.07 -3.87 2.28
C ALA A 149 -13.70 -4.15 2.88
N GLU A 150 -13.02 -3.11 3.33
CA GLU A 150 -11.72 -3.23 3.99
C GLU A 150 -11.70 -2.36 5.25
N VAL A 151 -11.17 -2.91 6.31
CA VAL A 151 -10.85 -2.19 7.55
C VAL A 151 -9.35 -2.26 7.76
N ARG A 152 -8.73 -1.13 8.03
CA ARG A 152 -7.32 -1.03 8.40
C ARG A 152 -7.21 -0.35 9.75
N TYR A 153 -6.60 -1.03 10.69
CA TYR A 153 -6.27 -0.52 12.01
C TYR A 153 -4.77 -0.29 12.11
N ARG A 154 -4.39 0.87 12.60
CA ARG A 154 -2.99 1.18 12.91
C ARG A 154 -2.89 1.72 14.32
N LYS A 155 -1.92 1.20 15.04
CA LYS A 155 -1.54 1.70 16.36
C LYS A 155 -0.04 1.92 16.39
N SER A 156 0.37 3.11 16.85
CA SER A 156 1.76 3.46 17.08
C SER A 156 1.91 3.96 18.51
N GLU A 157 2.87 3.42 19.23
CA GLU A 157 3.18 3.78 20.61
C GLU A 157 4.67 4.07 20.74
N HIS A 158 4.98 5.22 21.31
CA HIS A 158 6.35 5.65 21.60
C HIS A 158 6.64 5.51 23.09
N SER A 159 7.76 4.90 23.49
CA SER A 159 8.04 4.56 24.89
C SER A 159 8.21 5.79 25.78
N ILE A 160 8.72 6.89 25.24
CA ILE A 160 9.04 8.12 25.97
C ILE A 160 7.94 9.18 25.76
N LYS A 161 7.65 9.50 24.49
CA LYS A 161 6.64 10.51 24.12
C LYS A 161 5.27 9.84 24.01
N LYS A 162 4.65 9.59 25.16
CA LYS A 162 3.34 8.91 25.24
C LYS A 162 2.21 9.69 24.56
N GLU A 163 2.34 11.01 24.46
CA GLU A 163 1.45 11.89 23.70
C GLU A 163 1.45 11.60 22.20
N ASN A 164 2.49 10.93 21.69
CA ASN A 164 2.57 10.49 20.30
C ASN A 164 1.85 9.17 20.03
N ARG A 165 1.20 8.58 21.04
CA ARG A 165 0.32 7.43 20.82
C ARG A 165 -0.77 7.81 19.82
N ARG A 166 -0.92 6.97 18.80
CA ARG A 166 -1.94 7.14 17.76
C ARG A 166 -2.62 5.81 17.47
N GLU A 167 -3.93 5.90 17.34
CA GLU A 167 -4.78 4.80 16.90
C GLU A 167 -5.65 5.32 15.75
N THR A 168 -5.57 4.68 14.59
CA THR A 168 -6.31 5.10 13.42
C THR A 168 -7.04 3.94 12.77
N PHE A 169 -8.19 4.25 12.19
CA PHE A 169 -8.99 3.33 11.41
C PHE A 169 -9.26 3.91 10.03
N ASP A 170 -8.99 3.13 9.00
CA ASP A 170 -9.42 3.41 7.63
C ASP A 170 -10.46 2.35 7.23
N TYR A 171 -11.65 2.79 6.88
CA TYR A 171 -12.68 1.94 6.28
C TYR A 171 -12.74 2.25 4.80
N THR A 172 -12.75 1.23 3.96
CA THR A 172 -12.87 1.40 2.52
C THR A 172 -13.97 0.48 2.02
N PHE A 173 -14.94 1.05 1.32
CA PHE A 173 -16.02 0.31 0.65
C PHE A 173 -15.88 0.55 -0.84
N GLY A 174 -15.80 -0.53 -1.61
CA GLY A 174 -15.63 -0.48 -3.06
C GLY A 174 -16.73 -1.23 -3.79
N THR A 175 -17.18 -0.68 -4.90
CA THR A 175 -18.06 -1.33 -5.84
C THR A 175 -17.49 -1.17 -7.24
N GLU A 176 -17.42 -2.27 -7.99
CA GLU A 176 -17.05 -2.26 -9.39
C GLU A 176 -18.09 -3.03 -10.20
N ALA A 177 -18.55 -2.45 -11.28
CA ALA A 177 -19.48 -3.06 -12.22
C ALA A 177 -18.96 -2.92 -13.65
N ASN A 178 -18.92 -4.04 -14.38
CA ASN A 178 -18.57 -4.10 -15.79
C ASN A 178 -19.73 -4.76 -16.56
N LEU A 179 -20.29 -4.06 -17.51
CA LEU A 179 -21.36 -4.53 -18.38
C LEU A 179 -20.79 -4.78 -19.79
N ASN A 180 -20.93 -6.00 -20.27
CA ASN A 180 -20.61 -6.37 -21.64
C ASN A 180 -21.89 -6.41 -22.47
N LEU A 181 -22.16 -5.31 -23.17
CA LEU A 181 -23.38 -5.16 -23.95
C LEU A 181 -23.22 -5.69 -25.39
N PRO A 182 -24.32 -5.95 -26.13
CA PRO A 182 -24.28 -6.23 -27.55
C PRO A 182 -23.50 -5.14 -28.31
N TRP A 183 -23.09 -5.48 -29.54
CA TRP A 183 -22.30 -4.59 -30.42
C TRP A 183 -20.94 -4.18 -29.91
N ASP A 184 -20.33 -5.01 -29.03
CA ASP A 184 -18.99 -4.78 -28.45
C ASP A 184 -18.89 -3.47 -27.64
N ILE A 185 -19.96 -3.09 -27.00
CA ILE A 185 -20.01 -1.97 -26.06
C ILE A 185 -19.70 -2.50 -24.66
N LYS A 186 -18.78 -1.85 -23.96
CA LYS A 186 -18.50 -2.10 -22.55
C LYS A 186 -18.74 -0.83 -21.75
N ILE A 187 -19.46 -0.96 -20.64
CA ILE A 187 -19.63 0.09 -19.64
C ILE A 187 -18.98 -0.41 -18.35
N SER A 188 -18.14 0.41 -17.77
CA SER A 188 -17.49 0.13 -16.48
C SER A 188 -17.73 1.30 -15.53
N SER A 189 -18.01 0.99 -14.29
CA SER A 189 -18.14 2.00 -13.23
C SER A 189 -17.51 1.46 -11.96
N ASN A 190 -16.74 2.30 -11.26
CA ASN A 190 -16.21 1.98 -9.95
C ASN A 190 -16.43 3.13 -8.97
N ILE A 191 -16.89 2.78 -7.79
CA ILE A 191 -17.07 3.69 -6.67
C ILE A 191 -16.22 3.21 -5.51
N ASN A 192 -15.49 4.11 -4.88
CA ASN A 192 -14.62 3.83 -3.75
C ASN A 192 -14.83 4.87 -2.65
N CYS A 193 -15.46 4.47 -1.56
CA CYS A 193 -15.69 5.32 -0.40
C CYS A 193 -14.66 4.98 0.68
N ARG A 194 -13.87 5.97 1.10
CA ARG A 194 -12.90 5.84 2.18
C ARG A 194 -13.23 6.78 3.33
N LEU A 195 -13.29 6.22 4.54
CA LEU A 195 -13.53 6.92 5.78
C LEU A 195 -12.28 6.79 6.64
N LYS A 196 -11.65 7.90 7.01
CA LYS A 196 -10.50 7.94 7.90
C LYS A 196 -10.92 8.44 9.27
N ARG A 197 -10.47 7.76 10.33
CA ARG A 197 -10.78 8.08 11.73
C ARG A 197 -9.55 7.96 12.61
N GLY A 198 -9.46 8.82 13.62
CA GLY A 198 -8.36 8.82 14.60
C GLY A 198 -7.11 9.58 14.14
N TYR A 199 -7.17 10.27 13.01
CA TYR A 199 -6.04 11.09 12.53
C TYR A 199 -5.98 12.47 13.20
N GLY A 200 -7.09 12.87 13.81
CA GLY A 200 -7.25 14.12 14.56
C GLY A 200 -7.65 15.30 13.69
N GLY A 201 -8.73 15.97 14.12
CA GLY A 201 -9.22 17.20 13.52
C GLY A 201 -9.53 17.07 12.02
N LYS A 202 -8.96 17.94 11.21
CA LYS A 202 -9.18 18.01 9.76
C LYS A 202 -8.70 16.78 8.97
N ASN A 203 -7.89 15.91 9.59
CA ASN A 203 -7.36 14.70 8.93
C ASN A 203 -8.31 13.51 9.01
N ASP A 204 -9.38 13.60 9.79
CA ASP A 204 -10.49 12.64 9.77
C ASP A 204 -11.38 12.99 8.56
N THR A 205 -11.19 12.28 7.47
CA THR A 205 -11.82 12.61 6.18
C THR A 205 -12.74 11.51 5.69
N ASN A 206 -13.76 11.91 4.94
CA ASN A 206 -14.57 11.02 4.12
C ASN A 206 -14.33 11.40 2.67
N ARG A 207 -14.07 10.41 1.82
CA ARG A 207 -13.84 10.63 0.40
C ARG A 207 -14.50 9.54 -0.41
N THR A 208 -15.25 9.96 -1.44
CA THR A 208 -15.86 9.04 -2.38
C THR A 208 -15.35 9.33 -3.79
N LEU A 209 -14.59 8.39 -4.34
CA LEU A 209 -14.17 8.45 -5.75
C LEU A 209 -15.13 7.65 -6.60
N TRP A 210 -15.69 8.31 -7.60
CA TRP A 210 -16.52 7.67 -8.61
C TRP A 210 -15.94 7.90 -9.99
N ASN A 211 -15.63 6.80 -10.68
CA ASN A 211 -15.18 6.82 -12.07
C ASN A 211 -16.13 6.00 -12.92
N ALA A 212 -16.31 6.43 -14.17
CA ALA A 212 -17.10 5.73 -15.16
C ALA A 212 -16.40 5.68 -16.50
N GLN A 213 -16.63 4.63 -17.26
CA GLN A 213 -16.05 4.42 -18.57
C GLN A 213 -17.05 3.77 -19.51
N ILE A 214 -17.08 4.24 -20.74
CA ILE A 214 -17.72 3.56 -21.86
C ILE A 214 -16.71 3.30 -22.96
N SER A 215 -16.74 2.12 -23.55
CA SER A 215 -15.90 1.79 -24.70
C SER A 215 -16.65 1.00 -25.73
N LYS A 216 -16.30 1.19 -26.98
CA LYS A 216 -16.82 0.43 -28.12
C LYS A 216 -15.67 -0.07 -28.96
N SER A 217 -15.68 -1.37 -29.24
CA SER A 217 -14.74 -2.00 -30.17
C SER A 217 -15.41 -2.22 -31.54
N PHE A 218 -14.67 -1.98 -32.60
CA PHE A 218 -15.14 -2.11 -33.97
C PHE A 218 -14.02 -2.63 -34.88
N LEU A 219 -14.30 -2.84 -36.15
CA LEU A 219 -13.51 -3.53 -37.15
C LEU A 219 -13.40 -5.06 -36.91
N LYS A 220 -13.08 -5.80 -37.97
CA LYS A 220 -12.89 -7.26 -37.92
C LYS A 220 -11.86 -7.61 -36.86
N LYS A 221 -12.19 -8.57 -35.98
CA LYS A 221 -11.37 -9.00 -34.83
C LYS A 221 -11.21 -7.92 -33.76
N LYS A 222 -12.11 -6.93 -33.65
CA LYS A 222 -12.09 -5.87 -32.64
C LYS A 222 -10.76 -5.10 -32.61
N LYS A 223 -10.22 -4.77 -33.81
CA LYS A 223 -8.90 -4.15 -33.95
C LYS A 223 -8.88 -2.68 -33.51
N ALA A 224 -9.99 -1.96 -33.56
CA ALA A 224 -10.09 -0.59 -33.11
C ALA A 224 -11.03 -0.49 -31.91
N THR A 225 -10.67 0.33 -30.93
CA THR A 225 -11.48 0.60 -29.75
C THR A 225 -11.45 2.10 -29.46
N VAL A 226 -12.61 2.69 -29.30
CA VAL A 226 -12.77 4.04 -28.76
C VAL A 226 -13.23 3.92 -27.33
N ARG A 227 -12.67 4.75 -26.45
CA ARG A 227 -12.98 4.76 -25.02
C ARG A 227 -13.10 6.19 -24.52
N PHE A 228 -14.14 6.41 -23.73
CA PHE A 228 -14.39 7.62 -22.98
C PHE A 228 -14.34 7.30 -21.50
N HIS A 229 -13.60 8.09 -20.74
CA HIS A 229 -13.40 7.90 -19.33
C HIS A 229 -13.68 9.20 -18.59
N LEU A 230 -14.49 9.10 -17.52
CA LEU A 230 -14.77 10.16 -16.57
C LEU A 230 -14.11 9.79 -15.25
N TYR A 231 -13.26 10.65 -14.75
CA TYR A 231 -12.57 10.49 -13.48
C TYR A 231 -13.10 11.46 -12.46
N ASP A 232 -13.22 10.95 -11.21
CA ASP A 232 -13.61 11.75 -10.05
C ASP A 232 -14.87 12.57 -10.26
N ILE A 233 -15.97 11.89 -10.64
CA ILE A 233 -17.27 12.50 -10.97
C ILE A 233 -17.81 13.36 -9.81
N LEU A 234 -17.50 12.97 -8.56
CA LEU A 234 -17.94 13.66 -7.34
C LEU A 234 -17.03 14.83 -6.91
N ARG A 235 -15.87 14.99 -7.51
CA ARG A 235 -14.87 16.02 -7.19
C ARG A 235 -14.29 15.92 -5.78
N GLU A 236 -14.15 14.71 -5.26
CA GLU A 236 -13.67 14.46 -3.89
C GLU A 236 -12.24 13.88 -3.85
N ASN A 237 -11.44 14.03 -4.92
CA ASN A 237 -10.11 13.46 -4.99
C ASN A 237 -9.06 14.29 -4.24
N GLU A 238 -9.22 14.41 -2.94
CA GLU A 238 -8.21 14.96 -2.05
C GLU A 238 -7.61 13.84 -1.20
N SER A 239 -6.31 13.85 -0.97
CA SER A 239 -5.69 12.88 -0.09
C SER A 239 -4.87 13.56 0.99
N SER A 240 -5.12 13.18 2.23
CA SER A 240 -4.24 13.46 3.34
C SER A 240 -3.65 12.16 3.89
N GLU A 241 -2.38 12.16 4.17
CA GLU A 241 -1.67 11.02 4.74
C GLU A 241 -0.85 11.49 5.93
N ARG A 242 -0.94 10.76 7.04
CA ARG A 242 -0.10 10.98 8.21
C ARG A 242 0.76 9.76 8.44
N SER A 243 2.06 9.95 8.54
CA SER A 243 3.02 8.93 8.93
C SER A 243 3.74 9.34 10.22
N ILE A 244 4.01 8.35 11.07
CA ILE A 244 4.68 8.53 12.36
C ILE A 244 5.90 7.61 12.38
N SER A 245 7.07 8.20 12.62
CA SER A 245 8.32 7.49 12.85
C SER A 245 8.85 7.74 14.26
N GLU A 246 10.02 7.20 14.58
CA GLU A 246 10.65 7.37 15.89
C GLU A 246 10.87 8.87 16.26
N ASN A 247 11.11 9.71 15.26
CA ASN A 247 11.55 11.10 15.45
C ASN A 247 10.69 12.13 14.73
N SER A 248 9.70 11.71 13.92
CA SER A 248 8.91 12.66 13.13
C SER A 248 7.44 12.24 12.98
N ILE A 249 6.58 13.25 12.88
CA ILE A 249 5.22 13.13 12.40
C ILE A 249 5.18 13.92 11.09
N THR A 250 4.80 13.25 10.00
CA THR A 250 4.71 13.87 8.68
C THR A 250 3.27 13.84 8.22
N ASP A 251 2.71 15.01 7.96
CA ASP A 251 1.43 15.18 7.29
C ASP A 251 1.67 15.55 5.83
N ARG A 252 1.11 14.78 4.95
CA ARG A 252 1.15 15.03 3.51
C ARG A 252 -0.27 15.29 3.03
N GLU A 253 -0.51 16.47 2.54
CA GLU A 253 -1.73 16.80 1.82
C GLU A 253 -1.42 16.88 0.32
N SER A 254 -2.22 16.20 -0.48
CA SER A 254 -2.14 16.34 -1.93
C SER A 254 -3.53 16.56 -2.49
N SER A 255 -3.68 17.66 -3.19
CA SER A 255 -4.84 17.95 -4.03
C SER A 255 -4.50 17.52 -5.44
N THR A 256 -5.28 16.60 -5.97
CA THR A 256 -5.18 16.18 -7.37
C THR A 256 -6.21 16.92 -8.21
N SER A 257 -5.93 16.95 -9.51
CA SER A 257 -6.83 17.56 -10.50
C SER A 257 -8.27 17.05 -10.31
N ASN A 258 -9.19 17.97 -10.20
CA ASN A 258 -10.63 17.69 -10.15
C ASN A 258 -11.11 16.96 -11.40
N VAL A 259 -12.40 16.66 -11.49
CA VAL A 259 -13.04 15.95 -12.60
C VAL A 259 -12.35 16.18 -13.94
N TYR A 260 -11.89 15.13 -14.55
CA TYR A 260 -11.39 15.21 -15.92
C TYR A 260 -11.99 14.11 -16.80
N PHE A 261 -12.14 14.48 -18.05
CA PHE A 261 -12.59 13.59 -19.11
C PHE A 261 -11.42 13.22 -20.00
N MET A 262 -11.34 11.94 -20.37
CA MET A 262 -10.35 11.46 -21.30
C MET A 262 -11.00 10.64 -22.41
N ALA A 263 -10.66 10.95 -23.64
CA ALA A 263 -11.05 10.18 -24.83
C ALA A 263 -9.78 9.65 -25.50
N TYR A 264 -9.77 8.37 -25.85
CA TYR A 264 -8.67 7.79 -26.60
C TYR A 264 -9.12 6.70 -27.54
N ILE A 265 -8.32 6.52 -28.58
CA ILE A 265 -8.50 5.52 -29.62
C ILE A 265 -7.32 4.56 -29.56
N ALA A 266 -7.59 3.27 -29.47
CA ALA A 266 -6.58 2.22 -29.54
C ALA A 266 -6.78 1.43 -30.83
N TYR A 267 -5.70 1.17 -31.58
CA TYR A 267 -5.70 0.28 -32.70
C TYR A 267 -4.68 -0.82 -32.54
N ARG A 268 -5.11 -2.08 -32.71
CA ARG A 268 -4.25 -3.27 -32.56
C ARG A 268 -3.74 -3.72 -33.92
N PHE A 269 -2.44 -3.59 -34.13
CA PHE A 269 -1.74 -4.15 -35.29
C PHE A 269 -1.30 -5.59 -34.95
N ASN A 270 -1.73 -6.57 -35.77
CA ASN A 270 -1.18 -7.92 -35.71
C ASN A 270 -0.20 -8.10 -36.86
N THR A 271 1.09 -8.01 -36.61
CA THR A 271 2.15 -8.11 -37.61
C THR A 271 2.57 -9.56 -37.90
N PHE A 272 2.12 -10.54 -37.14
CA PHE A 272 2.58 -11.93 -37.35
C PHE A 272 1.44 -12.86 -37.68
N GLY A 273 1.15 -12.96 -38.99
CA GLY A 273 0.45 -14.07 -39.59
C GLY A 273 1.46 -14.96 -40.32
N GLN A 274 2.35 -15.65 -39.61
CA GLN A 274 3.11 -16.72 -40.26
C GLN A 274 2.16 -17.87 -40.60
N LYS A 275 1.77 -17.95 -41.85
CA LYS A 275 1.32 -19.20 -42.46
C LYS A 275 2.50 -20.19 -42.41
N ARG A 276 2.48 -21.12 -41.45
CA ARG A 276 3.31 -22.33 -41.57
C ARG A 276 2.87 -23.04 -42.85
N LYS A 277 3.67 -22.94 -43.91
CA LYS A 277 3.60 -23.87 -45.03
C LYS A 277 3.93 -25.26 -44.47
N ARG A 278 2.92 -26.14 -44.41
CA ARG A 278 3.18 -27.57 -44.33
C ARG A 278 3.92 -27.96 -45.60
N GLN A 279 5.21 -28.22 -45.50
CA GLN A 279 5.92 -29.00 -46.49
C GLN A 279 5.36 -30.44 -46.42
N SER A 280 4.61 -30.84 -47.43
CA SER A 280 4.32 -32.24 -47.70
C SER A 280 5.63 -32.88 -48.11
N VAL A 281 6.19 -33.71 -47.28
CA VAL A 281 7.21 -34.70 -47.71
C VAL A 281 6.44 -35.77 -48.44
N GLN A 282 6.59 -35.80 -49.74
CA GLN A 282 6.31 -36.98 -50.57
C GLN A 282 7.50 -37.93 -50.44
N ASN A 283 7.24 -39.11 -50.00
CA ASN A 283 7.97 -40.35 -50.38
C ASN A 283 6.96 -41.35 -50.93
#